data_d28de71c4011ff280f12314ad07346d6
#
_entry.id   d28de71c4011ff280f12314ad07346d6
#
_cell.length_a   1.000
_cell.length_b   1.000
_cell.length_c   1.000
_cell.angle_alpha   90.00
_cell.angle_beta   90.00
_cell.angle_gamma   90.00
#
_symmetry.space_group_name_H-M   'P 1'
#
loop_
_entity.id
_entity.type
_entity.pdbx_description
1 polymer ?
#
loop_
_entity_poly.entity_id
_entity_poly.type
_entity_poly.pdbx_seq_one_letter_code
_entity_poly.pdbx_strand_id
1 'polypeptide(L)'
;LFDTDPLATAKLLRHLRSVPALKTVVCASTAEALQGADIVTTVTADKRNATIVTPEMLTAGMHLNAVGGDCPGKTELHPGVLAAASVFVEYEPQSRVEGDLQQMPASFPVTELWQVLTGQSPGRRSAAEVTVFDSVGFALEDFAALRLMGALAAELGLGHVIALIPEMADPKDLFGELARPLVAALHAA
;
A
#
# COMPACT_ATOMS: atom_id res chain seq x y z
N LEU A 1 -16.52 -4.85 5.63
CA LEU A 1 -16.06 -4.72 4.23
C LEU A 1 -17.14 -4.06 3.38
N PHE A 2 -16.71 -3.15 2.52
CA PHE A 2 -17.57 -2.60 1.47
C PHE A 2 -16.73 -2.36 0.21
N ASP A 3 -17.28 -2.70 -0.94
CA ASP A 3 -16.78 -2.38 -2.28
C ASP A 3 -17.97 -2.16 -3.21
N THR A 4 -17.85 -1.28 -4.18
CA THR A 4 -18.87 -1.06 -5.23
C THR A 4 -18.95 -2.24 -6.21
N ASP A 5 -17.91 -3.10 -6.26
CA ASP A 5 -17.90 -4.34 -7.02
C ASP A 5 -18.22 -5.56 -6.11
N PRO A 6 -19.43 -6.14 -6.23
CA PRO A 6 -19.80 -7.32 -5.45
C PRO A 6 -18.94 -8.55 -5.76
N LEU A 7 -18.37 -8.65 -6.97
CA LEU A 7 -17.49 -9.77 -7.33
C LEU A 7 -16.14 -9.65 -6.64
N ALA A 8 -15.59 -8.43 -6.52
CA ALA A 8 -14.39 -8.16 -5.74
C ALA A 8 -14.60 -8.55 -4.26
N THR A 9 -15.72 -8.14 -3.67
CA THR A 9 -16.10 -8.52 -2.30
C THR A 9 -16.20 -10.05 -2.15
N ALA A 10 -16.88 -10.74 -3.06
CA ALA A 10 -17.03 -12.21 -3.01
C ALA A 10 -15.67 -12.93 -3.14
N LYS A 11 -14.78 -12.41 -3.99
CA LYS A 11 -13.41 -12.92 -4.14
C LYS A 11 -12.61 -12.78 -2.85
N LEU A 12 -12.64 -11.60 -2.23
CA LEU A 12 -11.97 -11.35 -0.96
C LEU A 12 -12.49 -12.28 0.14
N LEU A 13 -13.81 -12.41 0.30
CA LEU A 13 -14.42 -13.33 1.27
C LEU A 13 -13.95 -14.77 1.06
N ARG A 14 -13.82 -15.21 -0.18
CA ARG A 14 -13.31 -16.56 -0.50
C ARG A 14 -11.88 -16.74 0.00
N HIS A 15 -11.01 -15.74 -0.19
CA HIS A 15 -9.63 -15.78 0.31
C HIS A 15 -9.57 -15.77 1.84
N LEU A 16 -10.39 -14.96 2.49
CA LEU A 16 -10.42 -14.85 3.95
C LEU A 16 -10.95 -16.09 4.66
N ARG A 17 -11.61 -17.03 3.96
CA ARG A 17 -12.03 -18.34 4.53
C ARG A 17 -10.87 -19.16 5.07
N SER A 18 -9.66 -18.95 4.58
CA SER A 18 -8.45 -19.62 5.08
C SER A 18 -7.98 -19.09 6.45
N VAL A 19 -8.59 -18.02 6.95
CA VAL A 19 -8.27 -17.37 8.23
C VAL A 19 -9.48 -17.47 9.17
N PRO A 20 -9.73 -18.64 9.80
CA PRO A 20 -10.97 -18.87 10.56
C PRO A 20 -11.17 -17.96 11.78
N ALA A 21 -10.09 -17.40 12.32
CA ALA A 21 -10.16 -16.45 13.42
C ALA A 21 -10.71 -15.08 13.03
N LEU A 22 -10.78 -14.77 11.72
CA LEU A 22 -11.25 -13.50 11.22
C LEU A 22 -12.76 -13.54 10.95
N LYS A 23 -13.54 -12.79 11.72
CA LYS A 23 -14.96 -12.58 11.45
C LYS A 23 -15.14 -11.48 10.42
N THR A 24 -15.65 -11.83 9.23
CA THR A 24 -15.91 -10.88 8.16
C THR A 24 -17.38 -10.51 8.08
N VAL A 25 -17.67 -9.21 7.92
CA VAL A 25 -19.02 -8.66 7.72
C VAL A 25 -19.01 -7.85 6.44
N VAL A 26 -19.95 -8.11 5.53
CA VAL A 26 -20.18 -7.31 4.33
C VAL A 26 -21.23 -6.26 4.64
N CYS A 27 -20.92 -5.02 4.33
CA CYS A 27 -21.78 -3.85 4.54
C CYS A 27 -22.37 -3.36 3.22
N ALA A 28 -23.47 -2.66 3.27
CA ALA A 28 -24.16 -2.13 2.09
C ALA A 28 -23.64 -0.74 1.67
N SER A 29 -22.81 -0.10 2.51
CA SER A 29 -22.25 1.22 2.23
C SER A 29 -20.94 1.46 2.98
N THR A 30 -20.18 2.47 2.54
CA THR A 30 -19.00 2.95 3.28
C THR A 30 -19.38 3.38 4.70
N ALA A 31 -20.44 4.15 4.87
CA ALA A 31 -20.88 4.63 6.17
C ALA A 31 -21.19 3.47 7.14
N GLU A 32 -21.87 2.43 6.66
CA GLU A 32 -22.12 1.22 7.46
C GLU A 32 -20.81 0.50 7.82
N ALA A 33 -19.87 0.41 6.89
CA ALA A 33 -18.58 -0.24 7.11
C ALA A 33 -17.72 0.49 8.16
N LEU A 34 -17.86 1.82 8.25
CA LEU A 34 -17.13 2.65 9.20
C LEU A 34 -17.81 2.71 10.60
N GLN A 35 -19.09 2.36 10.69
CA GLN A 35 -19.82 2.46 11.94
C GLN A 35 -19.20 1.55 13.02
N GLY A 36 -18.66 2.15 14.07
CA GLY A 36 -18.01 1.44 15.18
C GLY A 36 -16.64 0.84 14.84
N ALA A 37 -16.04 1.24 13.72
CA ALA A 37 -14.69 0.81 13.37
C ALA A 37 -13.64 1.62 14.12
N ASP A 38 -12.66 0.95 14.72
CA ASP A 38 -11.49 1.58 15.32
C ASP A 38 -10.42 1.89 14.27
N ILE A 39 -10.29 1.02 13.26
CA ILE A 39 -9.32 1.14 12.16
C ILE A 39 -10.07 1.00 10.84
N VAL A 40 -9.86 1.96 9.97
CA VAL A 40 -10.41 2.00 8.60
C VAL A 40 -9.27 1.98 7.60
N THR A 41 -9.38 1.17 6.55
CA THR A 41 -8.42 1.18 5.44
C THR A 41 -9.17 1.44 4.14
N THR A 42 -8.80 2.51 3.44
CA THR A 42 -9.25 2.79 2.08
C THR A 42 -8.19 2.33 1.09
N VAL A 43 -8.59 1.49 0.14
CA VAL A 43 -7.65 0.84 -0.81
C VAL A 43 -8.36 0.52 -2.12
N THR A 44 -9.10 1.48 -2.67
CA THR A 44 -9.83 1.26 -3.92
C THR A 44 -8.94 1.39 -5.14
N ALA A 45 -9.33 0.76 -6.25
CA ALA A 45 -8.58 0.76 -7.50
C ALA A 45 -9.06 1.81 -8.52
N ASP A 46 -10.00 2.66 -8.18
CA ASP A 46 -10.47 3.73 -9.08
C ASP A 46 -9.37 4.79 -9.26
N LYS A 47 -9.03 5.10 -10.52
CA LYS A 47 -7.94 6.03 -10.86
C LYS A 47 -8.42 7.48 -10.98
N ARG A 48 -9.29 7.92 -10.09
CA ARG A 48 -9.81 9.30 -10.05
C ARG A 48 -10.11 9.72 -8.63
N ASN A 49 -10.34 11.01 -8.45
CA ASN A 49 -10.84 11.51 -7.17
C ASN A 49 -12.22 10.91 -6.89
N ALA A 50 -12.28 10.02 -5.93
CA ALA A 50 -13.52 9.42 -5.46
C ALA A 50 -13.55 9.57 -3.94
N THR A 51 -14.26 10.58 -3.43
CA THR A 51 -14.43 10.74 -1.99
C THR A 51 -15.19 9.54 -1.43
N ILE A 52 -14.50 8.72 -0.66
CA ILE A 52 -15.04 7.51 -0.02
C ILE A 52 -15.37 7.78 1.43
N VAL A 53 -14.52 8.53 2.15
CA VAL A 53 -14.72 8.90 3.55
C VAL A 53 -14.92 10.41 3.67
N THR A 54 -15.98 10.80 4.39
CA THR A 54 -16.29 12.20 4.69
C THR A 54 -16.16 12.47 6.19
N PRO A 55 -16.05 13.76 6.62
CA PRO A 55 -15.90 14.10 8.03
C PRO A 55 -17.02 13.57 8.94
N GLU A 56 -18.23 13.45 8.42
CA GLU A 56 -19.41 12.99 9.17
C GLU A 56 -19.32 11.51 9.54
N MET A 57 -18.44 10.76 8.89
CA MET A 57 -18.20 9.33 9.16
C MET A 57 -17.16 9.11 10.26
N LEU A 58 -16.45 10.17 10.69
CA LEU A 58 -15.42 10.06 11.70
C LEU A 58 -16.00 9.89 13.10
N THR A 59 -15.37 9.04 13.88
CA THR A 59 -15.61 8.88 15.31
C THR A 59 -14.35 9.12 16.11
N ALA A 60 -14.51 9.59 17.35
CA ALA A 60 -13.36 9.82 18.23
C ALA A 60 -12.51 8.55 18.39
N GLY A 61 -11.19 8.69 18.26
CA GLY A 61 -10.24 7.59 18.39
C GLY A 61 -10.03 6.76 17.11
N MET A 62 -10.76 7.01 16.03
CA MET A 62 -10.60 6.30 14.77
C MET A 62 -9.20 6.49 14.18
N HIS A 63 -8.67 5.43 13.59
CA HIS A 63 -7.46 5.48 12.76
C HIS A 63 -7.80 5.13 11.32
N LEU A 64 -7.32 5.93 10.37
CA LEU A 64 -7.49 5.68 8.95
C LEU A 64 -6.14 5.40 8.29
N ASN A 65 -6.05 4.28 7.58
CA ASN A 65 -4.99 3.99 6.62
C ASN A 65 -5.49 4.38 5.24
N ALA A 66 -5.03 5.50 4.71
CA ALA A 66 -5.34 5.97 3.37
C ALA A 66 -4.29 5.43 2.40
N VAL A 67 -4.57 4.28 1.79
CA VAL A 67 -3.64 3.53 0.93
C VAL A 67 -4.02 3.63 -0.55
N GLY A 68 -5.26 3.99 -0.83
CA GLY A 68 -5.76 4.03 -2.19
C GLY A 68 -5.43 5.30 -2.97
N GLY A 69 -5.10 6.41 -2.31
CA GLY A 69 -4.50 7.59 -2.94
C GLY A 69 -3.02 7.31 -3.23
N ASP A 70 -2.69 6.89 -4.45
CA ASP A 70 -1.37 6.37 -4.81
C ASP A 70 -0.81 6.96 -6.10
N CYS A 71 -1.43 8.01 -6.63
CA CYS A 71 -0.95 8.71 -7.82
C CYS A 71 -1.54 10.14 -7.90
N PRO A 72 -0.92 11.02 -8.69
CA PRO A 72 -1.45 12.37 -8.90
C PRO A 72 -2.89 12.36 -9.41
N GLY A 73 -3.76 13.15 -8.78
CA GLY A 73 -5.18 13.26 -9.14
C GLY A 73 -6.08 12.15 -8.58
N LYS A 74 -5.56 11.23 -7.76
CA LYS A 74 -6.33 10.19 -7.09
C LYS A 74 -6.35 10.43 -5.59
N THR A 75 -7.54 10.62 -5.01
CA THR A 75 -7.75 10.77 -3.58
C THR A 75 -8.99 10.01 -3.15
N GLU A 76 -9.04 9.54 -1.93
CA GLU A 76 -10.14 8.76 -1.36
C GLU A 76 -10.80 9.44 -0.16
N LEU A 77 -10.08 10.34 0.51
CA LEU A 77 -10.60 11.07 1.67
C LEU A 77 -11.08 12.46 1.26
N HIS A 78 -12.17 12.92 1.87
CA HIS A 78 -12.52 14.34 1.80
C HIS A 78 -11.45 15.19 2.51
N PRO A 79 -11.05 16.38 2.00
CA PRO A 79 -10.05 17.22 2.66
C PRO A 79 -10.35 17.54 4.14
N GLY A 80 -11.62 17.61 4.50
CA GLY A 80 -12.08 17.80 5.86
C GLY A 80 -11.73 16.66 6.81
N VAL A 81 -11.49 15.44 6.31
CA VAL A 81 -11.01 14.31 7.10
C VAL A 81 -9.57 14.58 7.55
N LEU A 82 -8.71 15.00 6.62
CA LEU A 82 -7.33 15.37 6.93
C LEU A 82 -7.27 16.55 7.92
N ALA A 83 -8.13 17.56 7.70
CA ALA A 83 -8.20 18.74 8.57
C ALA A 83 -8.68 18.41 10.00
N ALA A 84 -9.44 17.34 10.19
CA ALA A 84 -9.96 16.88 11.49
C ALA A 84 -9.04 15.89 12.21
N ALA A 85 -7.93 15.48 11.59
CA ALA A 85 -7.06 14.42 12.09
C ALA A 85 -5.61 14.89 12.25
N SER A 86 -4.82 14.13 13.03
CA SER A 86 -3.36 14.19 12.95
C SER A 86 -2.90 13.30 11.81
N VAL A 87 -2.20 13.88 10.83
CA VAL A 87 -1.79 13.20 9.61
C VAL A 87 -0.34 12.77 9.69
N PHE A 88 -0.11 11.50 9.41
CA PHE A 88 1.20 10.85 9.34
C PHE A 88 1.44 10.37 7.91
N VAL A 89 2.69 10.40 7.46
CA VAL A 89 3.11 9.99 6.11
C VAL A 89 4.42 9.20 6.18
N GLU A 90 4.76 8.44 5.16
CA GLU A 90 6.11 7.85 5.05
C GLU A 90 7.14 8.91 4.67
N TYR A 91 6.88 9.62 3.57
CA TYR A 91 7.78 10.61 3.00
C TYR A 91 6.97 11.79 2.46
N GLU A 92 7.02 12.92 3.17
CA GLU A 92 6.16 14.08 2.90
C GLU A 92 6.22 14.58 1.44
N PRO A 93 7.40 14.73 0.78
CA PRO A 93 7.44 15.23 -0.58
C PRO A 93 6.67 14.36 -1.59
N GLN A 94 6.63 13.05 -1.40
CA GLN A 94 5.90 12.13 -2.27
C GLN A 94 4.40 12.12 -1.94
N SER A 95 4.02 12.06 -0.67
CA SER A 95 2.60 12.09 -0.27
C SER A 95 1.90 13.38 -0.70
N ARG A 96 2.62 14.51 -0.79
CA ARG A 96 2.05 15.76 -1.32
C ARG A 96 1.75 15.73 -2.82
N VAL A 97 2.30 14.78 -3.56
CA VAL A 97 2.09 14.63 -5.01
C VAL A 97 1.11 13.50 -5.31
N GLU A 98 1.15 12.43 -4.55
CA GLU A 98 0.47 11.18 -4.87
C GLU A 98 -0.57 10.76 -3.81
N GLY A 99 -0.42 11.15 -2.54
CA GLY A 99 -1.32 10.80 -1.45
C GLY A 99 -2.58 11.64 -1.36
N ASP A 100 -3.43 11.33 -0.41
CA ASP A 100 -4.59 12.17 -0.09
C ASP A 100 -4.17 13.60 0.33
N LEU A 101 -2.95 13.75 0.82
CA LEU A 101 -2.33 15.03 1.20
C LEU A 101 -2.19 16.02 0.02
N GLN A 102 -2.21 15.56 -1.23
CA GLN A 102 -2.17 16.43 -2.43
C GLN A 102 -3.30 17.46 -2.47
N GLN A 103 -4.39 17.23 -1.73
CA GLN A 103 -5.53 18.13 -1.62
C GLN A 103 -5.31 19.29 -0.64
N MET A 104 -4.27 19.22 0.18
CA MET A 104 -4.02 20.17 1.25
C MET A 104 -2.97 21.21 0.82
N PRO A 105 -3.03 22.45 1.39
CA PRO A 105 -2.01 23.45 1.11
C PRO A 105 -0.62 22.97 1.57
N ALA A 106 0.45 23.48 0.94
CA ALA A 106 1.82 23.12 1.28
C ALA A 106 2.20 23.35 2.74
N SER A 107 1.53 24.28 3.41
CA SER A 107 1.72 24.59 4.83
C SER A 107 0.94 23.68 5.79
N PHE A 108 0.14 22.73 5.28
CA PHE A 108 -0.60 21.82 6.14
C PHE A 108 0.36 20.92 6.93
N PRO A 109 0.23 20.85 8.29
CA PRO A 109 1.17 20.11 9.10
C PRO A 109 0.98 18.60 8.94
N VAL A 110 2.10 17.89 8.77
CA VAL A 110 2.15 16.42 8.78
C VAL A 110 3.34 15.96 9.61
N THR A 111 3.34 14.70 10.01
CA THR A 111 4.45 14.07 10.73
C THR A 111 4.91 12.86 9.92
N GLU A 112 6.21 12.80 9.61
CA GLU A 112 6.77 11.59 8.99
C GLU A 112 6.89 10.46 10.01
N LEU A 113 6.48 9.25 9.65
CA LEU A 113 6.40 8.09 10.55
C LEU A 113 7.75 7.78 11.23
N TRP A 114 8.86 7.98 10.51
CA TRP A 114 10.19 7.75 11.10
C TRP A 114 10.49 8.65 12.32
N GLN A 115 9.91 9.86 12.37
CA GLN A 115 10.05 10.75 13.52
C GLN A 115 9.36 10.18 14.77
N VAL A 116 8.22 9.50 14.55
CA VAL A 116 7.51 8.79 15.64
C VAL A 116 8.30 7.57 16.09
N LEU A 117 8.79 6.76 15.14
CA LEU A 117 9.55 5.54 15.44
C LEU A 117 10.87 5.82 16.18
N THR A 118 11.48 6.98 15.93
CA THR A 118 12.71 7.42 16.60
C THR A 118 12.48 8.28 17.85
N GLY A 119 11.21 8.51 18.23
CA GLY A 119 10.85 9.31 19.40
C GLY A 119 11.05 10.83 19.24
N GLN A 120 11.26 11.32 18.02
CA GLN A 120 11.43 12.76 17.74
C GLN A 120 10.08 13.48 17.68
N SER A 121 9.01 12.79 17.41
CA SER A 121 7.65 13.31 17.41
C SER A 121 6.71 12.35 18.13
N PRO A 122 5.69 12.84 18.85
CA PRO A 122 4.68 11.96 19.41
C PRO A 122 3.84 11.36 18.29
N GLY A 123 3.42 10.12 18.48
CA GLY A 123 2.35 9.52 17.69
C GLY A 123 0.97 10.02 18.15
N ARG A 124 0.01 9.13 18.29
CA ARG A 124 -1.30 9.46 18.86
C ARG A 124 -1.17 10.02 20.27
N ARG A 125 -1.75 11.20 20.53
CA ARG A 125 -1.62 11.92 21.80
C ARG A 125 -2.74 11.64 22.79
N SER A 126 -3.89 11.17 22.31
CA SER A 126 -5.02 10.79 23.17
C SER A 126 -5.86 9.68 22.52
N ALA A 127 -6.62 8.96 23.36
CA ALA A 127 -7.52 7.91 22.86
C ALA A 127 -8.66 8.45 21.96
N ALA A 128 -9.00 9.72 22.10
CA ALA A 128 -10.05 10.36 21.30
C ALA A 128 -9.53 10.98 19.99
N GLU A 129 -8.22 11.07 19.81
CA GLU A 129 -7.62 11.68 18.63
C GLU A 129 -7.86 10.84 17.39
N VAL A 130 -8.37 11.46 16.33
CA VAL A 130 -8.45 10.83 15.01
C VAL A 130 -7.08 10.94 14.34
N THR A 131 -6.61 9.86 13.77
CA THR A 131 -5.31 9.82 13.07
C THR A 131 -5.48 9.27 11.67
N VAL A 132 -4.76 9.83 10.71
CA VAL A 132 -4.66 9.36 9.33
C VAL A 132 -3.21 9.00 9.04
N PHE A 133 -2.99 7.84 8.46
CA PHE A 133 -1.73 7.48 7.83
C PHE A 133 -1.94 7.49 6.32
N ASP A 134 -1.44 8.52 5.65
CA ASP A 134 -1.53 8.72 4.20
C ASP A 134 -0.32 8.03 3.56
N SER A 135 -0.54 6.78 3.16
CA SER A 135 0.49 5.83 2.74
C SER A 135 0.50 5.67 1.23
N VAL A 136 1.53 6.18 0.61
CA VAL A 136 1.78 6.02 -0.85
C VAL A 136 2.91 5.04 -1.16
N GLY A 137 3.64 4.61 -0.12
CA GLY A 137 4.89 3.86 -0.23
C GLY A 137 6.03 4.70 -0.82
N PHE A 138 7.25 4.23 -0.73
CA PHE A 138 8.40 4.86 -1.38
C PHE A 138 9.57 3.87 -1.51
N ALA A 139 10.47 4.11 -2.48
CA ALA A 139 11.49 3.16 -2.89
C ALA A 139 12.44 2.66 -1.78
N LEU A 140 12.60 3.41 -0.66
CA LEU A 140 13.38 2.95 0.48
C LEU A 140 12.75 1.75 1.20
N GLU A 141 11.43 1.62 1.17
CA GLU A 141 10.74 0.45 1.74
C GLU A 141 11.03 -0.79 0.91
N ASP A 142 10.92 -0.70 -0.43
CA ASP A 142 11.28 -1.78 -1.33
C ASP A 142 12.75 -2.18 -1.16
N PHE A 143 13.64 -1.20 -1.07
CA PHE A 143 15.06 -1.45 -0.84
C PHE A 143 15.32 -2.15 0.49
N ALA A 144 14.66 -1.72 1.57
CA ALA A 144 14.81 -2.34 2.89
C ALA A 144 14.27 -3.78 2.89
N ALA A 145 13.10 -4.00 2.29
CA ALA A 145 12.49 -5.33 2.15
C ALA A 145 13.37 -6.27 1.32
N LEU A 146 13.88 -5.83 0.17
CA LEU A 146 14.76 -6.61 -0.69
C LEU A 146 16.08 -6.96 0.01
N ARG A 147 16.67 -6.04 0.76
CA ARG A 147 17.87 -6.32 1.56
C ARG A 147 17.61 -7.38 2.63
N LEU A 148 16.51 -7.26 3.37
CA LEU A 148 16.12 -8.26 4.37
C LEU A 148 15.88 -9.62 3.73
N MET A 149 15.12 -9.68 2.63
CA MET A 149 14.87 -10.92 1.89
C MET A 149 16.17 -11.56 1.37
N GLY A 150 17.08 -10.76 0.84
CA GLY A 150 18.39 -11.25 0.38
C GLY A 150 19.24 -11.82 1.53
N ALA A 151 19.26 -11.16 2.69
CA ALA A 151 19.95 -11.63 3.87
C ALA A 151 19.36 -12.96 4.40
N LEU A 152 18.04 -13.04 4.52
CA LEU A 152 17.33 -14.24 4.96
C LEU A 152 17.50 -15.40 3.97
N ALA A 153 17.46 -15.14 2.66
CA ALA A 153 17.69 -16.17 1.65
C ALA A 153 19.10 -16.76 1.77
N ALA A 154 20.12 -15.92 1.98
CA ALA A 154 21.49 -16.38 2.20
C ALA A 154 21.64 -17.19 3.49
N GLU A 155 21.05 -16.74 4.60
CA GLU A 155 21.09 -17.42 5.90
C GLU A 155 20.40 -18.80 5.85
N LEU A 156 19.26 -18.89 5.17
CA LEU A 156 18.46 -20.11 5.07
C LEU A 156 18.87 -21.01 3.90
N GLY A 157 19.83 -20.61 3.08
CA GLY A 157 20.27 -21.37 1.89
C GLY A 157 19.17 -21.47 0.82
N LEU A 158 18.31 -20.46 0.70
CA LEU A 158 17.19 -20.43 -0.24
C LEU A 158 17.52 -19.63 -1.49
N GLY A 159 16.89 -20.02 -2.60
CA GLY A 159 17.01 -19.32 -3.88
C GLY A 159 18.26 -19.71 -4.70
N HIS A 160 18.39 -19.07 -5.84
CA HIS A 160 19.50 -19.24 -6.77
C HIS A 160 20.01 -17.87 -7.21
N VAL A 161 21.32 -17.72 -7.29
CA VAL A 161 21.92 -16.53 -7.90
C VAL A 161 21.84 -16.67 -9.42
N ILE A 162 21.21 -15.71 -10.07
CA ILE A 162 21.13 -15.64 -11.53
C ILE A 162 21.81 -14.37 -12.02
N ALA A 163 22.47 -14.46 -13.17
CA ALA A 163 22.98 -13.31 -13.88
C ALA A 163 21.83 -12.61 -14.63
N LEU A 164 21.41 -11.42 -14.15
CA LEU A 164 20.35 -10.65 -14.82
C LEU A 164 20.81 -10.04 -16.15
N ILE A 165 22.12 -9.79 -16.28
CA ILE A 165 22.73 -9.35 -17.52
C ILE A 165 23.49 -10.55 -18.07
N PRO A 166 22.97 -11.23 -19.11
CA PRO A 166 23.69 -12.37 -19.68
C PRO A 166 24.96 -11.87 -20.40
N GLU A 167 26.07 -12.58 -20.17
CA GLU A 167 27.25 -12.44 -21.02
C GLU A 167 26.99 -13.14 -22.35
N MET A 168 26.60 -12.38 -23.36
CA MET A 168 26.31 -12.91 -24.69
C MET A 168 27.61 -13.06 -25.49
N ALA A 169 27.81 -14.23 -26.10
CA ALA A 169 28.94 -14.46 -27.00
C ALA A 169 28.90 -13.52 -28.22
N ASP A 170 27.71 -13.23 -28.74
CA ASP A 170 27.46 -12.21 -29.75
C ASP A 170 26.28 -11.32 -29.33
N PRO A 171 26.51 -10.05 -28.91
CA PRO A 171 25.44 -9.13 -28.52
C PRO A 171 24.47 -8.77 -29.66
N LYS A 172 24.80 -9.11 -30.90
CA LYS A 172 23.95 -8.88 -32.07
C LYS A 172 23.09 -10.08 -32.44
N ASP A 173 23.37 -11.25 -31.85
CA ASP A 173 22.61 -12.49 -32.07
C ASP A 173 21.74 -12.85 -30.85
N LEU A 174 20.74 -12.02 -30.57
CA LEU A 174 19.77 -12.29 -29.48
C LEU A 174 18.97 -13.57 -29.72
N PHE A 175 18.73 -13.94 -30.97
CA PHE A 175 17.99 -15.15 -31.32
C PHE A 175 18.82 -16.42 -31.04
N GLY A 176 20.11 -16.40 -31.29
CA GLY A 176 21.02 -17.52 -30.99
C GLY A 176 20.98 -17.93 -29.50
N GLU A 177 20.89 -16.96 -28.58
CA GLU A 177 20.75 -17.24 -27.15
C GLU A 177 19.43 -17.96 -26.79
N LEU A 178 18.34 -17.61 -27.46
CA LEU A 178 17.06 -18.26 -27.28
C LEU A 178 17.01 -19.66 -27.92
N ALA A 179 17.70 -19.82 -29.04
CA ALA A 179 17.68 -21.06 -29.81
C ALA A 179 18.57 -22.17 -29.23
N ARG A 180 19.69 -21.83 -28.54
CA ARG A 180 20.63 -22.79 -27.96
C ARG A 180 20.01 -23.84 -27.05
N PRO A 181 19.11 -23.50 -26.08
CA PRO A 181 18.46 -24.50 -25.24
C PRO A 181 17.53 -25.44 -26.04
N LEU A 182 16.87 -24.91 -27.07
CA LEU A 182 15.97 -25.69 -27.94
C LEU A 182 16.75 -26.69 -28.80
N VAL A 183 17.85 -26.25 -29.39
CA VAL A 183 18.74 -27.12 -30.20
C VAL A 183 19.41 -28.21 -29.34
N ALA A 184 19.83 -27.86 -28.12
CA ALA A 184 20.41 -28.83 -27.18
C ALA A 184 19.39 -29.89 -26.76
N ALA A 185 18.12 -29.50 -26.53
CA ALA A 185 17.03 -30.43 -26.19
C ALA A 185 16.68 -31.36 -27.35
N LEU A 186 16.74 -30.88 -28.60
CA LEU A 186 16.47 -31.70 -29.80
C LEU A 186 17.58 -32.72 -30.09
N HIS A 187 18.84 -32.46 -29.69
CA HIS A 187 19.94 -33.40 -29.85
C HIS A 187 20.05 -34.42 -28.69
N ALA A 188 19.34 -34.20 -27.59
CA ALA A 188 19.31 -35.09 -26.43
C ALA A 188 18.12 -36.07 -26.45
N ALA A 189 17.23 -35.97 -27.42
CA ALA A 189 16.09 -36.86 -27.68
C ALA A 189 16.35 -37.82 -28.83
#